data_dd0e63c026bad1fd27ebea9cbe5d9bfc
#
_entry.id   dd0e63c026bad1fd27ebea9cbe5d9bfc
#
_cell.length_a   1.000
_cell.length_b   1.000
_cell.length_c   1.000
_cell.angle_alpha   90.00
_cell.angle_beta   90.00
_cell.angle_gamma   90.00
#
_symmetry.space_group_name_H-M   'P 1'
#
loop_
_entity.id
_entity.type
_entity.pdbx_description
1 polymer ?
#
loop_
_entity_poly.entity_id
_entity_poly.type
_entity_poly.pdbx_seq_one_letter_code
_entity_poly.pdbx_strand_id
1 'polypeptide(L)'
;MEICEQKQAFVFDEEEDDLVFHHTKIILRQGDQYFYATTNQRIRASSDIDINKVDIKPILTDHISQVVDDPAKFTQAPDPLPNDCYLKQPCLIHYDEDTEASRHPGDLVLHEAEICEILIKNSHPNIVQYLGCILEKDRDNISRIKGLCFVKYLKSLEQRLREEKDETPLDRQRCLAGIENGMKHLHGLGLVHNDLNPSNVMMDAQDNLVIIDFDSCQPEFGKLGLKGGLRDGRWAAIQPSAKTICTVYQRSGSG
;
A
#
# COMPACT_ATOMS: atom_id res chain seq x y z
N MET A 1 4.48 9.13 25.45
CA MET A 1 4.50 9.17 23.97
C MET A 1 5.61 8.24 23.51
N GLU A 2 5.34 7.34 22.58
CA GLU A 2 6.30 6.36 22.04
C GLU A 2 6.54 6.61 20.56
N ILE A 3 7.75 6.31 20.08
CA ILE A 3 8.09 6.38 18.66
C ILE A 3 7.68 5.06 18.03
N CYS A 4 6.76 5.13 17.05
CA CYS A 4 6.29 3.96 16.31
C CYS A 4 7.13 3.69 15.08
N GLU A 5 7.52 4.76 14.36
CA GLU A 5 8.21 4.64 13.09
C GLU A 5 9.12 5.85 12.85
N GLN A 6 10.20 5.65 12.11
CA GLN A 6 11.07 6.74 11.64
C GLN A 6 11.62 6.43 10.25
N LYS A 7 11.77 7.46 9.43
CA LYS A 7 12.33 7.34 8.08
C LYS A 7 13.14 8.58 7.72
N GLN A 8 14.29 8.36 7.10
CA GLN A 8 15.09 9.44 6.54
C GLN A 8 14.61 9.75 5.12
N ALA A 9 14.45 11.04 4.82
CA ALA A 9 14.16 11.53 3.49
C ALA A 9 15.44 12.09 2.86
N PHE A 10 15.61 11.82 1.58
CA PHE A 10 16.70 12.29 0.76
C PHE A 10 16.13 13.02 -0.45
N VAL A 11 16.79 14.06 -0.91
CA VAL A 11 16.47 14.78 -2.13
C VAL A 11 17.66 14.68 -3.09
N PHE A 12 17.37 14.66 -4.39
CA PHE A 12 18.43 14.70 -5.39
C PHE A 12 18.96 16.12 -5.50
N ASP A 13 20.26 16.28 -5.32
CA ASP A 13 20.98 17.54 -5.49
C ASP A 13 21.63 17.55 -6.87
N GLU A 14 21.20 18.48 -7.73
CA GLU A 14 21.69 18.59 -9.11
C GLU A 14 23.15 19.06 -9.18
N GLU A 15 23.65 19.78 -8.15
CA GLU A 15 25.03 20.27 -8.11
C GLU A 15 26.01 19.15 -7.69
N GLU A 16 25.57 18.28 -6.75
CA GLU A 16 26.37 17.15 -6.30
C GLU A 16 26.15 15.88 -7.12
N ASP A 17 25.12 15.84 -7.99
CA ASP A 17 24.67 14.67 -8.77
C ASP A 17 24.44 13.44 -7.88
N ASP A 18 23.93 13.66 -6.66
CA ASP A 18 23.72 12.62 -5.64
C ASP A 18 22.48 12.90 -4.78
N LEU A 19 22.11 11.89 -3.98
CA LEU A 19 21.05 11.99 -2.98
C LEU A 19 21.60 12.54 -1.67
N VAL A 20 21.19 13.76 -1.33
CA VAL A 20 21.55 14.40 -0.05
C VAL A 20 20.45 14.22 0.98
N PHE A 21 20.85 14.07 2.25
CA PHE A 21 19.91 13.97 3.36
C PHE A 21 19.13 15.28 3.52
N HIS A 22 17.80 15.18 3.57
CA HIS A 22 16.91 16.33 3.74
C HIS A 22 16.39 16.43 5.18
N HIS A 23 15.67 15.40 5.65
CA HIS A 23 15.14 15.37 7.01
C HIS A 23 14.89 13.93 7.50
N THR A 24 14.68 13.77 8.81
CA THR A 24 14.10 12.56 9.39
C THR A 24 12.68 12.85 9.79
N LYS A 25 11.74 12.01 9.33
CA LYS A 25 10.35 12.00 9.75
C LYS A 25 10.14 10.94 10.84
N ILE A 26 9.32 11.27 11.82
CA ILE A 26 9.07 10.46 13.00
C ILE A 26 7.57 10.37 13.20
N ILE A 27 7.05 9.17 13.42
CA ILE A 27 5.67 8.93 13.83
C ILE A 27 5.67 8.53 15.30
N LEU A 28 4.81 9.21 16.07
CA LEU A 28 4.67 9.00 17.50
C LEU A 28 3.23 8.60 17.83
N ARG A 29 3.07 7.90 18.96
CA ARG A 29 1.76 7.49 19.47
C ARG A 29 1.65 7.82 20.96
N GLN A 30 0.46 8.26 21.35
CA GLN A 30 0.06 8.42 22.75
C GLN A 30 -1.38 7.92 22.92
N GLY A 31 -1.54 6.74 23.51
CA GLY A 31 -2.84 6.06 23.56
C GLY A 31 -3.33 5.77 22.14
N ASP A 32 -4.51 6.28 21.78
CA ASP A 32 -5.15 6.10 20.47
C ASP A 32 -4.82 7.23 19.49
N GLN A 33 -4.01 8.21 19.91
CA GLN A 33 -3.65 9.36 19.09
C GLN A 33 -2.28 9.19 18.45
N TYR A 34 -2.18 9.60 17.19
CA TYR A 34 -0.93 9.63 16.42
C TYR A 34 -0.49 11.06 16.16
N PHE A 35 0.83 11.21 16.09
CA PHE A 35 1.50 12.48 15.86
C PHE A 35 2.64 12.25 14.88
N TYR A 36 3.07 13.32 14.23
CA TYR A 36 4.27 13.32 13.42
C TYR A 36 5.19 14.48 13.80
N ALA A 37 6.46 14.32 13.53
CA ALA A 37 7.46 15.36 13.63
C ALA A 37 8.49 15.20 12.53
N THR A 38 9.13 16.30 12.14
CA THR A 38 10.29 16.32 11.25
C THR A 38 11.47 16.99 11.94
N THR A 39 12.67 16.47 11.68
CA THR A 39 13.90 17.05 12.19
C THR A 39 15.01 17.00 11.14
N ASN A 40 15.83 18.03 11.09
CA ASN A 40 17.01 18.08 10.22
C ASN A 40 18.19 17.24 10.76
N GLN A 41 18.00 16.54 11.88
CA GLN A 41 19.02 15.63 12.40
C GLN A 41 18.92 14.28 11.72
N ARG A 42 20.06 13.76 11.27
CA ARG A 42 20.17 12.40 10.75
C ARG A 42 20.18 11.41 11.93
N ILE A 43 19.06 10.76 12.14
CA ILE A 43 18.83 9.85 13.27
C ILE A 43 19.09 8.43 12.80
N ARG A 44 19.94 7.70 13.54
CA ARG A 44 20.26 6.28 13.24
C ARG A 44 19.45 5.31 14.08
N ALA A 45 19.15 5.68 15.32
CA ALA A 45 18.35 4.87 16.23
C ALA A 45 17.28 5.72 16.92
N SER A 46 16.13 5.12 17.24
CA SER A 46 15.02 5.82 17.91
C SER A 46 15.42 6.39 19.28
N SER A 47 16.43 5.80 19.93
CA SER A 47 17.03 6.29 21.18
C SER A 47 17.74 7.65 21.05
N ASP A 48 18.09 8.06 19.84
CA ASP A 48 18.84 9.30 19.58
C ASP A 48 17.90 10.51 19.46
N ILE A 49 16.59 10.30 19.57
CA ILE A 49 15.57 11.34 19.43
C ILE A 49 15.23 11.94 20.79
N ASP A 50 15.53 13.22 20.97
CA ASP A 50 15.00 14.00 22.07
C ASP A 50 13.63 14.58 21.67
N ILE A 51 12.56 13.90 22.07
CA ILE A 51 11.16 14.26 21.74
C ILE A 51 10.84 15.71 22.17
N ASN A 52 11.51 16.23 23.21
CA ASN A 52 11.25 17.58 23.70
C ASN A 52 11.83 18.68 22.78
N LYS A 53 12.65 18.31 21.81
CA LYS A 53 13.30 19.24 20.86
C LYS A 53 12.73 19.22 19.45
N VAL A 54 11.68 18.42 19.20
CA VAL A 54 11.03 18.36 17.91
C VAL A 54 9.63 18.98 17.98
N ASP A 55 9.23 19.66 16.91
CA ASP A 55 7.88 20.19 16.77
C ASP A 55 6.92 19.04 16.42
N ILE A 56 6.08 18.66 17.39
CA ILE A 56 5.19 17.51 17.29
C ILE A 56 3.80 18.01 16.91
N LYS A 57 3.28 17.51 15.78
CA LYS A 57 1.96 17.83 15.26
C LYS A 57 1.04 16.62 15.33
N PRO A 58 -0.25 16.80 15.66
CA PRO A 58 -1.21 15.71 15.66
C PRO A 58 -1.57 15.27 14.23
N ILE A 59 -1.80 13.98 14.05
CA ILE A 59 -2.43 13.44 12.85
C ILE A 59 -3.92 13.30 13.14
N LEU A 60 -4.77 13.89 12.30
CA LEU A 60 -6.21 13.82 12.48
C LEU A 60 -6.71 12.38 12.31
N THR A 61 -7.61 11.94 13.18
CA THR A 61 -8.16 10.57 13.14
C THR A 61 -8.80 10.26 11.79
N ASP A 62 -9.49 11.22 11.19
CA ASP A 62 -10.12 11.05 9.87
C ASP A 62 -9.10 10.87 8.73
N HIS A 63 -7.85 11.31 8.90
CA HIS A 63 -6.77 11.05 7.96
C HIS A 63 -6.17 9.64 8.10
N ILE A 64 -6.40 8.99 9.25
CA ILE A 64 -5.87 7.65 9.54
C ILE A 64 -6.91 6.57 9.24
N SER A 65 -8.17 6.83 9.59
CA SER A 65 -9.21 5.82 9.65
C SER A 65 -10.54 6.40 9.18
N GLN A 66 -10.89 6.09 7.94
CA GLN A 66 -12.09 6.64 7.31
C GLN A 66 -13.38 6.06 7.90
N VAL A 67 -14.40 6.92 7.93
CA VAL A 67 -15.77 6.54 8.29
C VAL A 67 -16.35 5.65 7.19
N VAL A 68 -17.03 4.60 7.59
CA VAL A 68 -17.75 3.69 6.70
C VAL A 68 -19.24 3.90 6.91
N ASP A 69 -19.89 4.57 5.96
CA ASP A 69 -21.34 4.87 6.03
C ASP A 69 -22.20 3.60 6.03
N ASP A 70 -21.78 2.59 5.27
CA ASP A 70 -22.49 1.31 5.14
C ASP A 70 -21.53 0.13 5.36
N PRO A 71 -21.34 -0.30 6.61
CA PRO A 71 -20.46 -1.42 6.96
C PRO A 71 -20.83 -2.74 6.29
N ALA A 72 -22.10 -2.92 5.87
CA ALA A 72 -22.55 -4.15 5.21
C ALA A 72 -22.00 -4.32 3.79
N LYS A 73 -21.43 -3.28 3.20
CA LYS A 73 -20.75 -3.34 1.90
C LYS A 73 -19.37 -4.01 1.96
N PHE A 74 -18.80 -4.13 3.14
CA PHE A 74 -17.47 -4.64 3.35
C PHE A 74 -17.50 -6.01 4.02
N THR A 75 -16.72 -6.92 3.48
CA THR A 75 -16.45 -8.22 4.08
C THR A 75 -15.64 -7.99 5.36
N GLN A 76 -16.13 -8.47 6.50
CA GLN A 76 -15.39 -8.38 7.75
C GLN A 76 -14.35 -9.49 7.84
N ALA A 77 -13.14 -9.12 8.30
CA ALA A 77 -12.10 -10.09 8.58
C ALA A 77 -12.55 -11.08 9.67
N PRO A 78 -12.07 -12.34 9.63
CA PRO A 78 -12.38 -13.31 10.68
C PRO A 78 -11.94 -12.82 12.05
N ASP A 79 -12.74 -13.12 13.08
CA ASP A 79 -12.39 -12.87 14.49
C ASP A 79 -12.44 -14.20 15.27
N PRO A 80 -11.32 -14.70 15.82
CA PRO A 80 -9.97 -14.12 15.76
C PRO A 80 -9.34 -14.17 14.35
N LEU A 81 -8.39 -13.25 14.11
CA LEU A 81 -7.62 -13.23 12.86
C LEU A 81 -6.80 -14.53 12.72
N PRO A 82 -6.71 -15.11 11.50
CA PRO A 82 -5.85 -16.26 11.24
C PRO A 82 -4.38 -15.96 11.57
N ASN A 83 -3.65 -16.95 12.08
CA ASN A 83 -2.22 -16.79 12.43
C ASN A 83 -1.33 -16.51 11.20
N ASP A 84 -1.77 -16.90 10.02
CA ASP A 84 -1.10 -16.78 8.74
C ASP A 84 -1.66 -15.62 7.89
N CYS A 85 -2.34 -14.65 8.51
CA CYS A 85 -2.77 -13.44 7.81
C CYS A 85 -1.71 -12.34 7.84
N TYR A 86 -1.78 -11.46 6.85
CA TYR A 86 -1.10 -10.18 6.82
C TYR A 86 -2.13 -9.07 7.04
N LEU A 87 -1.90 -8.27 8.07
CA LEU A 87 -2.73 -7.12 8.37
C LEU A 87 -2.08 -5.86 7.80
N LYS A 88 -2.65 -5.30 6.74
CA LYS A 88 -2.27 -4.00 6.19
C LYS A 88 -2.98 -2.90 6.97
N GLN A 89 -2.20 -2.03 7.60
CA GLN A 89 -2.67 -0.86 8.33
C GLN A 89 -2.32 0.43 7.57
N PRO A 90 -2.97 1.56 7.87
CA PRO A 90 -2.60 2.85 7.28
C PRO A 90 -1.12 3.17 7.49
N CYS A 91 -0.40 3.50 6.43
CA CYS A 91 1.03 3.83 6.46
C CYS A 91 1.21 5.31 6.82
N LEU A 92 1.56 5.62 8.07
CA LEU A 92 1.64 6.99 8.56
C LEU A 92 2.96 7.69 8.25
N ILE A 93 4.01 6.95 7.91
CA ILE A 93 5.32 7.55 7.64
C ILE A 93 5.33 8.48 6.42
N HIS A 94 4.39 8.29 5.51
CA HIS A 94 4.19 9.12 4.32
C HIS A 94 3.12 10.21 4.52
N TYR A 95 2.53 10.30 5.71
CA TYR A 95 1.54 11.34 6.01
C TYR A 95 2.14 12.74 5.85
N ASP A 96 1.43 13.61 5.15
CA ASP A 96 1.75 15.02 5.03
C ASP A 96 0.45 15.82 5.21
N GLU A 97 0.49 16.84 6.05
CA GLU A 97 -0.67 17.68 6.34
C GLU A 97 -1.14 18.44 5.08
N ASP A 98 -0.20 18.83 4.21
CA ASP A 98 -0.47 19.56 2.97
C ASP A 98 -0.87 18.65 1.80
N THR A 99 -0.90 17.33 2.01
CA THR A 99 -1.32 16.39 0.98
C THR A 99 -2.81 16.53 0.68
N GLU A 100 -3.18 16.46 -0.62
CA GLU A 100 -4.58 16.41 -1.03
C GLU A 100 -5.34 15.33 -0.25
N ALA A 101 -6.55 15.67 0.22
CA ALA A 101 -7.36 14.82 1.09
C ALA A 101 -7.52 13.37 0.56
N SER A 102 -7.59 13.17 -0.76
CA SER A 102 -7.72 11.87 -1.40
C SER A 102 -6.50 10.94 -1.27
N ARG A 103 -5.42 11.40 -0.65
CA ARG A 103 -4.16 10.65 -0.46
C ARG A 103 -3.79 10.45 1.01
N HIS A 104 -4.67 10.80 1.92
CA HIS A 104 -4.42 10.46 3.31
C HIS A 104 -4.40 8.93 3.51
N PRO A 105 -3.63 8.42 4.47
CA PRO A 105 -3.49 6.98 4.69
C PRO A 105 -4.81 6.23 4.85
N GLY A 106 -5.79 6.86 5.52
CA GLY A 106 -7.13 6.29 5.68
C GLY A 106 -7.91 6.18 4.37
N ASP A 107 -7.79 7.18 3.47
CA ASP A 107 -8.45 7.17 2.17
C ASP A 107 -7.89 6.08 1.27
N LEU A 108 -6.57 5.88 1.29
CA LEU A 108 -5.91 4.81 0.54
C LEU A 108 -6.38 3.43 1.00
N VAL A 109 -6.50 3.21 2.33
CA VAL A 109 -7.00 1.95 2.88
C VAL A 109 -8.48 1.73 2.51
N LEU A 110 -9.32 2.76 2.59
CA LEU A 110 -10.73 2.66 2.19
C LEU A 110 -10.85 2.34 0.70
N HIS A 111 -10.10 3.05 -0.15
CA HIS A 111 -10.08 2.81 -1.58
C HIS A 111 -9.64 1.36 -1.92
N GLU A 112 -8.56 0.89 -1.29
CA GLU A 112 -8.11 -0.49 -1.48
C GLU A 112 -9.15 -1.51 -1.01
N ALA A 113 -9.86 -1.24 0.11
CA ALA A 113 -10.97 -2.07 0.56
C ALA A 113 -12.06 -2.19 -0.50
N GLU A 114 -12.47 -1.08 -1.12
CA GLU A 114 -13.48 -1.07 -2.19
C GLU A 114 -13.05 -1.92 -3.40
N ILE A 115 -11.78 -1.83 -3.81
CA ILE A 115 -11.23 -2.68 -4.87
C ILE A 115 -11.23 -4.15 -4.42
N CYS A 116 -10.82 -4.45 -3.20
CA CYS A 116 -10.80 -5.81 -2.65
C CYS A 116 -12.18 -6.44 -2.58
N GLU A 117 -13.26 -5.66 -2.36
CA GLU A 117 -14.64 -6.16 -2.42
C GLU A 117 -15.07 -6.58 -3.84
N ILE A 118 -14.43 -6.05 -4.88
CA ILE A 118 -14.61 -6.53 -6.25
C ILE A 118 -13.83 -7.84 -6.44
N LEU A 119 -12.58 -7.86 -5.97
CA LEU A 119 -11.65 -8.98 -6.15
C LEU A 119 -12.09 -10.23 -5.39
N ILE A 120 -12.66 -10.11 -4.19
CA ILE A 120 -13.13 -11.27 -3.40
C ILE A 120 -14.28 -12.01 -4.11
N LYS A 121 -15.10 -11.30 -4.86
CA LYS A 121 -16.20 -11.87 -5.68
C LYS A 121 -15.70 -12.48 -6.98
N ASN A 122 -14.48 -12.13 -7.38
CA ASN A 122 -13.84 -12.53 -8.64
C ASN A 122 -12.43 -13.03 -8.35
N SER A 123 -12.28 -14.02 -7.50
CA SER A 123 -10.99 -14.54 -7.07
C SER A 123 -10.16 -15.11 -8.21
N HIS A 124 -8.84 -14.93 -8.15
CA HIS A 124 -7.90 -15.44 -9.15
C HIS A 124 -6.60 -15.89 -8.48
N PRO A 125 -5.96 -17.01 -8.88
CA PRO A 125 -4.77 -17.53 -8.22
C PRO A 125 -3.55 -16.59 -8.24
N ASN A 126 -3.47 -15.68 -9.19
CA ASN A 126 -2.40 -14.68 -9.29
C ASN A 126 -2.78 -13.30 -8.71
N ILE A 127 -3.86 -13.21 -7.94
CA ILE A 127 -4.29 -12.03 -7.19
C ILE A 127 -4.34 -12.40 -5.71
N VAL A 128 -3.89 -11.50 -4.84
CA VAL A 128 -3.89 -11.71 -3.39
C VAL A 128 -5.28 -12.10 -2.89
N GLN A 129 -5.33 -13.06 -2.00
CA GLN A 129 -6.57 -13.41 -1.33
C GLN A 129 -6.84 -12.44 -0.19
N TYR A 130 -7.87 -11.62 -0.38
CA TYR A 130 -8.43 -10.74 0.63
C TYR A 130 -9.33 -11.55 1.58
N LEU A 131 -9.17 -11.35 2.89
CA LEU A 131 -9.92 -12.03 3.94
C LEU A 131 -10.97 -11.13 4.60
N GLY A 132 -10.92 -9.84 4.32
CA GLY A 132 -11.84 -8.84 4.85
C GLY A 132 -11.14 -7.67 5.52
N CYS A 133 -11.90 -6.66 5.90
CA CYS A 133 -11.41 -5.50 6.63
C CYS A 133 -11.74 -5.59 8.13
N ILE A 134 -10.97 -4.86 8.92
CA ILE A 134 -11.24 -4.65 10.33
C ILE A 134 -12.04 -3.37 10.45
N LEU A 135 -13.27 -3.49 10.95
CA LEU A 135 -14.14 -2.38 11.29
C LEU A 135 -14.23 -2.25 12.79
N GLU A 136 -13.97 -1.06 13.30
CA GLU A 136 -14.14 -0.72 14.72
C GLU A 136 -15.12 0.45 14.85
N LYS A 137 -15.89 0.42 15.92
CA LYS A 137 -16.75 1.55 16.29
C LYS A 137 -15.99 2.48 17.21
N ASP A 138 -16.00 3.76 16.88
CA ASP A 138 -15.47 4.79 17.75
C ASP A 138 -16.43 5.10 18.92
N ARG A 139 -16.08 6.10 19.75
CA ARG A 139 -16.88 6.48 20.93
C ARG A 139 -18.28 6.98 20.59
N ASP A 140 -18.45 7.48 19.37
CA ASP A 140 -19.72 8.00 18.85
C ASP A 140 -20.50 6.91 18.09
N ASN A 141 -20.07 5.63 18.23
CA ASN A 141 -20.65 4.47 17.54
C ASN A 141 -20.55 4.52 16.00
N ILE A 142 -19.61 5.31 15.49
CA ILE A 142 -19.33 5.44 14.06
C ILE A 142 -18.36 4.33 13.65
N SER A 143 -18.71 3.56 12.61
CA SER A 143 -17.84 2.52 12.08
C SER A 143 -16.68 3.10 11.28
N ARG A 144 -15.45 2.67 11.61
CA ARG A 144 -14.23 3.09 10.93
C ARG A 144 -13.41 1.89 10.48
N ILE A 145 -12.81 2.01 9.28
CA ILE A 145 -11.89 0.99 8.79
C ILE A 145 -10.50 1.18 9.42
N LYS A 146 -9.98 0.09 10.01
CA LYS A 146 -8.70 0.09 10.73
C LYS A 146 -7.58 -0.64 9.99
N GLY A 147 -7.94 -1.48 9.05
CA GLY A 147 -6.98 -2.24 8.26
C GLY A 147 -7.64 -3.30 7.39
N LEU A 148 -6.83 -3.91 6.54
CA LEU A 148 -7.22 -4.95 5.60
C LEU A 148 -6.47 -6.23 5.92
N CYS A 149 -7.19 -7.34 5.94
CA CYS A 149 -6.61 -8.65 6.22
C CYS A 149 -6.47 -9.44 4.91
N PHE A 150 -5.27 -9.97 4.67
CA PHE A 150 -4.92 -10.76 3.50
C PHE A 150 -4.25 -12.07 3.92
N VAL A 151 -4.25 -13.05 3.04
CA VAL A 151 -3.36 -14.20 3.17
C VAL A 151 -1.92 -13.71 3.12
N LYS A 152 -1.08 -14.22 4.04
CA LYS A 152 0.32 -13.84 4.15
C LYS A 152 1.18 -14.65 3.18
N TYR A 153 2.02 -13.96 2.44
CA TYR A 153 3.07 -14.55 1.60
C TYR A 153 4.45 -14.28 2.22
N LEU A 154 5.41 -15.14 1.95
CA LEU A 154 6.70 -15.11 2.66
C LEU A 154 7.71 -14.16 2.03
N LYS A 155 7.69 -14.04 0.68
CA LYS A 155 8.75 -13.35 -0.06
C LYS A 155 8.17 -12.58 -1.25
N SER A 156 8.67 -11.37 -1.48
CA SER A 156 8.36 -10.65 -2.72
C SER A 156 9.26 -11.11 -3.86
N LEU A 157 8.83 -10.85 -5.10
CA LEU A 157 9.66 -11.07 -6.28
C LEU A 157 10.96 -10.25 -6.22
N GLU A 158 10.90 -9.02 -5.67
CA GLU A 158 12.08 -8.19 -5.48
C GLU A 158 13.10 -8.87 -4.56
N GLN A 159 12.67 -9.39 -3.41
CA GLN A 159 13.52 -10.12 -2.48
C GLN A 159 14.10 -11.37 -3.14
N ARG A 160 13.26 -12.13 -3.85
CA ARG A 160 13.67 -13.34 -4.55
C ARG A 160 14.73 -13.07 -5.63
N LEU A 161 14.60 -11.98 -6.37
CA LEU A 161 15.59 -11.59 -7.40
C LEU A 161 16.91 -11.13 -6.79
N ARG A 162 16.90 -10.51 -5.60
CA ARG A 162 18.14 -10.14 -4.89
C ARG A 162 18.90 -11.36 -4.36
N GLU A 163 18.18 -12.41 -3.99
CA GLU A 163 18.72 -13.65 -3.39
C GLU A 163 18.99 -14.75 -4.45
N GLU A 164 18.79 -14.49 -5.74
CA GLU A 164 18.90 -15.49 -6.84
C GLU A 164 20.25 -16.20 -6.88
N LYS A 165 21.31 -15.60 -6.30
CA LYS A 165 22.65 -16.21 -6.25
C LYS A 165 22.75 -17.42 -5.32
N ASP A 166 21.90 -17.48 -4.33
CA ASP A 166 21.96 -18.48 -3.24
C ASP A 166 20.84 -19.52 -3.32
N GLU A 167 19.89 -19.37 -4.26
CA GLU A 167 18.73 -20.25 -4.40
C GLU A 167 18.65 -20.91 -5.79
N THR A 168 17.73 -21.87 -5.92
CA THR A 168 17.42 -22.48 -7.22
C THR A 168 17.01 -21.40 -8.24
N PRO A 169 17.44 -21.55 -9.51
CA PRO A 169 17.09 -20.58 -10.57
C PRO A 169 15.58 -20.38 -10.66
N LEU A 170 15.16 -19.12 -10.74
CA LEU A 170 13.76 -18.75 -10.90
C LEU A 170 13.26 -19.13 -12.30
N ASP A 171 12.13 -19.83 -12.38
CA ASP A 171 11.43 -20.05 -13.65
C ASP A 171 10.79 -18.75 -14.14
N ARG A 172 11.55 -17.97 -14.89
CA ARG A 172 11.14 -16.65 -15.37
C ARG A 172 9.92 -16.70 -16.28
N GLN A 173 9.76 -17.78 -17.08
CA GLN A 173 8.60 -17.92 -17.97
C GLN A 173 7.32 -18.14 -17.17
N ARG A 174 7.37 -19.00 -16.16
CA ARG A 174 6.26 -19.23 -15.24
C ARG A 174 5.89 -17.96 -14.47
N CYS A 175 6.91 -17.22 -14.01
CA CYS A 175 6.71 -15.94 -13.33
C CYS A 175 6.00 -14.92 -14.21
N LEU A 176 6.48 -14.71 -15.43
CA LEU A 176 5.87 -13.78 -16.40
C LEU A 176 4.42 -14.19 -16.73
N ALA A 177 4.19 -15.48 -16.95
CA ALA A 177 2.83 -15.99 -17.21
C ALA A 177 1.88 -15.73 -16.04
N GLY A 178 2.35 -15.89 -14.78
CA GLY A 178 1.55 -15.59 -13.59
C GLY A 178 1.17 -14.11 -13.51
N ILE A 179 2.15 -13.20 -13.70
CA ILE A 179 1.89 -11.76 -13.72
C ILE A 179 0.90 -11.41 -14.84
N GLU A 180 1.13 -11.92 -16.05
CA GLU A 180 0.28 -11.65 -17.20
C GLU A 180 -1.16 -12.12 -16.97
N ASN A 181 -1.35 -13.30 -16.39
CA ASN A 181 -2.67 -13.83 -16.07
C ASN A 181 -3.39 -12.98 -15.02
N GLY A 182 -2.69 -12.58 -13.93
CA GLY A 182 -3.24 -11.68 -12.93
C GLY A 182 -3.64 -10.32 -13.51
N MET A 183 -2.78 -9.74 -14.35
CA MET A 183 -3.09 -8.46 -15.03
C MET A 183 -4.27 -8.59 -16.01
N LYS A 184 -4.33 -9.66 -16.80
CA LYS A 184 -5.48 -9.91 -17.68
C LYS A 184 -6.79 -10.04 -16.90
N HIS A 185 -6.72 -10.69 -15.72
CA HIS A 185 -7.87 -10.79 -14.84
C HIS A 185 -8.34 -9.41 -14.36
N LEU A 186 -7.43 -8.56 -13.84
CA LEU A 186 -7.76 -7.19 -13.44
C LEU A 186 -8.37 -6.38 -14.58
N HIS A 187 -7.74 -6.39 -15.76
CA HIS A 187 -8.26 -5.70 -16.93
C HIS A 187 -9.62 -6.24 -17.37
N GLY A 188 -9.85 -7.55 -17.23
CA GLY A 188 -11.15 -8.17 -17.48
C GLY A 188 -12.25 -7.64 -16.56
N LEU A 189 -11.90 -7.25 -15.34
CA LEU A 189 -12.79 -6.58 -14.38
C LEU A 189 -12.87 -5.06 -14.61
N GLY A 190 -12.15 -4.51 -15.59
CA GLY A 190 -12.06 -3.08 -15.84
C GLY A 190 -11.20 -2.33 -14.82
N LEU A 191 -10.24 -3.00 -14.19
CA LEU A 191 -9.32 -2.44 -13.21
C LEU A 191 -7.90 -2.33 -13.78
N VAL A 192 -7.19 -1.25 -13.46
CA VAL A 192 -5.78 -1.04 -13.80
C VAL A 192 -4.99 -0.85 -12.51
N HIS A 193 -3.94 -1.63 -12.30
CA HIS A 193 -3.17 -1.66 -11.05
C HIS A 193 -2.41 -0.36 -10.77
N ASN A 194 -1.85 0.27 -11.79
CA ASN A 194 -1.08 1.53 -11.80
C ASN A 194 0.25 1.55 -11.04
N ASP A 195 0.53 0.58 -10.16
CA ASP A 195 1.80 0.50 -9.42
C ASP A 195 2.37 -0.93 -9.41
N LEU A 196 2.34 -1.60 -10.58
CA LEU A 196 2.92 -2.93 -10.69
C LEU A 196 4.46 -2.86 -10.75
N ASN A 197 5.09 -3.36 -9.70
CA ASN A 197 6.54 -3.45 -9.56
C ASN A 197 6.93 -4.73 -8.81
N PRO A 198 8.21 -5.17 -8.79
CA PRO A 198 8.60 -6.43 -8.15
C PRO A 198 8.34 -6.53 -6.64
N SER A 199 8.21 -5.41 -5.92
CA SER A 199 7.82 -5.42 -4.50
C SER A 199 6.33 -5.67 -4.30
N ASN A 200 5.49 -5.33 -5.30
CA ASN A 200 4.04 -5.55 -5.31
C ASN A 200 3.65 -6.89 -5.96
N VAL A 201 4.60 -7.81 -6.08
CA VAL A 201 4.38 -9.19 -6.51
C VAL A 201 4.99 -10.12 -5.47
N MET A 202 4.15 -10.95 -4.85
CA MET A 202 4.56 -11.93 -3.86
C MET A 202 4.65 -13.32 -4.48
N MET A 203 5.29 -14.25 -3.75
CA MET A 203 5.40 -15.65 -4.13
C MET A 203 4.74 -16.53 -3.07
N ASP A 204 3.97 -17.51 -3.52
CA ASP A 204 3.46 -18.56 -2.63
C ASP A 204 4.51 -19.67 -2.42
N ALA A 205 4.15 -20.69 -1.62
CA ALA A 205 5.05 -21.81 -1.31
C ALA A 205 5.38 -22.71 -2.51
N GLN A 206 4.70 -22.53 -3.64
CA GLN A 206 4.89 -23.27 -4.90
C GLN A 206 5.53 -22.41 -5.99
N ASP A 207 6.09 -21.24 -5.63
CA ASP A 207 6.67 -20.25 -6.54
C ASP A 207 5.65 -19.68 -7.57
N ASN A 208 4.34 -19.72 -7.26
CA ASN A 208 3.38 -18.98 -8.06
C ASN A 208 3.40 -17.51 -7.66
N LEU A 209 3.29 -16.63 -8.64
CA LEU A 209 3.28 -15.20 -8.41
C LEU A 209 1.86 -14.69 -8.11
N VAL A 210 1.78 -13.79 -7.15
CA VAL A 210 0.55 -13.19 -6.64
C VAL A 210 0.71 -11.68 -6.58
N ILE A 211 -0.12 -10.96 -7.32
CA ILE A 211 -0.15 -9.49 -7.34
C ILE A 211 -0.84 -9.00 -6.07
N ILE A 212 -0.24 -8.01 -5.43
CA ILE A 212 -0.70 -7.39 -4.18
C ILE A 212 -0.75 -5.87 -4.33
N ASP A 213 -1.29 -5.17 -3.31
CA ASP A 213 -1.23 -3.72 -3.15
C ASP A 213 -2.06 -2.95 -4.20
N PHE A 214 -3.35 -2.80 -3.92
CA PHE A 214 -4.32 -2.19 -4.83
C PHE A 214 -4.69 -0.75 -4.46
N ASP A 215 -3.93 -0.07 -3.60
CA ASP A 215 -4.19 1.30 -3.18
C ASP A 215 -4.11 2.32 -4.34
N SER A 216 -3.30 2.01 -5.35
CA SER A 216 -3.16 2.80 -6.58
C SER A 216 -4.07 2.32 -7.72
N CYS A 217 -4.83 1.23 -7.51
CA CYS A 217 -5.66 0.61 -8.53
C CYS A 217 -6.82 1.54 -8.92
N GLN A 218 -7.10 1.64 -10.22
CA GLN A 218 -8.12 2.52 -10.76
C GLN A 218 -9.02 1.79 -11.75
N PRO A 219 -10.31 2.20 -11.87
CA PRO A 219 -11.15 1.74 -12.95
C PRO A 219 -10.62 2.17 -14.33
N GLU A 220 -10.66 1.26 -15.31
CA GLU A 220 -10.40 1.60 -16.70
C GLU A 220 -11.56 2.46 -17.25
N PHE A 221 -11.25 3.60 -17.88
CA PHE A 221 -12.26 4.53 -18.37
C PHE A 221 -13.31 3.82 -19.27
N GLY A 222 -14.57 3.87 -18.84
CA GLY A 222 -15.74 3.45 -19.59
C GLY A 222 -16.22 2.01 -19.38
N LYS A 223 -15.53 1.16 -18.64
CA LYS A 223 -15.94 -0.24 -18.44
C LYS A 223 -16.65 -0.53 -17.12
N LEU A 224 -16.41 0.25 -16.07
CA LEU A 224 -17.10 0.09 -14.80
C LEU A 224 -18.38 0.93 -14.79
N GLY A 225 -19.49 0.27 -15.06
CA GLY A 225 -20.83 0.78 -14.78
C GLY A 225 -21.10 0.81 -13.27
N LEU A 226 -20.21 1.38 -12.48
CA LEU A 226 -20.42 1.63 -11.05
C LEU A 226 -21.41 2.77 -10.88
N LYS A 227 -22.70 2.45 -11.04
CA LYS A 227 -23.78 3.24 -10.47
C LYS A 227 -23.74 3.00 -8.97
N GLY A 228 -23.01 3.81 -8.24
CA GLY A 228 -23.07 3.76 -6.79
C GLY A 228 -21.80 4.23 -6.11
N GLY A 229 -21.78 5.50 -5.73
CA GLY A 229 -21.05 5.93 -4.56
C GLY A 229 -19.64 6.46 -4.73
N LEU A 230 -19.41 7.31 -5.72
CA LEU A 230 -18.33 8.31 -5.62
C LEU A 230 -19.01 9.65 -5.31
N ARG A 231 -18.78 10.17 -4.11
CA ARG A 231 -19.07 11.56 -3.82
C ARG A 231 -18.14 12.41 -4.68
N ASP A 232 -18.74 13.30 -5.46
CA ASP A 232 -18.13 14.46 -6.15
C ASP A 232 -17.23 14.21 -7.36
N GLY A 233 -17.52 13.25 -8.25
CA GLY A 233 -17.12 13.32 -9.67
C GLY A 233 -15.65 13.69 -9.98
N ARG A 234 -14.71 13.50 -9.06
CA ARG A 234 -13.29 13.84 -9.23
C ARG A 234 -12.41 12.64 -9.50
N TRP A 235 -12.65 11.98 -10.62
CA TRP A 235 -11.64 11.19 -11.27
C TRP A 235 -10.89 12.08 -12.26
N ALA A 236 -10.01 12.94 -11.74
CA ALA A 236 -9.12 13.71 -12.58
C ALA A 236 -8.09 12.77 -13.19
N ALA A 237 -8.07 12.74 -14.51
CA ALA A 237 -7.21 11.95 -15.36
C ALA A 237 -5.75 11.92 -14.88
N ILE A 238 -5.30 10.75 -14.42
CA ILE A 238 -3.88 10.40 -14.47
C ILE A 238 -3.75 9.50 -15.69
N GLN A 239 -3.14 10.02 -16.77
CA GLN A 239 -2.80 9.19 -17.93
C GLN A 239 -1.84 8.09 -17.47
N PRO A 240 -2.11 6.80 -17.76
CA PRO A 240 -1.17 5.74 -17.47
C PRO A 240 0.08 5.98 -18.29
N SER A 241 1.21 6.21 -17.62
CA SER A 241 2.48 6.26 -18.31
C SER A 241 2.86 4.83 -18.72
N ALA A 242 2.64 4.50 -19.98
CA ALA A 242 3.06 3.24 -20.61
C ALA A 242 4.58 2.97 -20.51
N LYS A 243 5.31 3.79 -19.76
CA LYS A 243 6.76 3.70 -19.59
C LYS A 243 7.22 2.75 -18.47
N THR A 244 6.36 2.38 -17.53
CA THR A 244 6.79 1.57 -16.36
C THR A 244 7.01 0.10 -16.73
N ILE A 245 6.26 -0.44 -17.67
CA ILE A 245 6.42 -1.86 -18.10
C ILE A 245 7.68 -2.05 -18.96
N CYS A 246 8.10 -1.05 -19.73
CA CYS A 246 9.31 -1.15 -20.59
C CYS A 246 10.63 -1.09 -19.81
N THR A 247 10.69 -0.46 -18.64
CA THR A 247 11.96 -0.25 -17.91
C THR A 247 12.48 -1.54 -17.25
N VAL A 248 11.59 -2.48 -16.92
CA VAL A 248 11.98 -3.79 -16.38
C VAL A 248 12.60 -4.70 -17.47
N TYR A 249 12.20 -4.53 -18.73
CA TYR A 249 12.68 -5.33 -19.86
C TYR A 249 14.06 -4.92 -20.38
N GLN A 250 14.48 -3.65 -20.22
CA GLN A 250 15.74 -3.16 -20.81
C GLN A 250 16.97 -3.30 -19.91
N ARG A 251 16.83 -3.60 -18.61
CA ARG A 251 17.99 -3.81 -17.71
C ARG A 251 18.51 -5.23 -17.59
N SER A 252 17.87 -6.21 -18.20
CA SER A 252 18.32 -7.63 -18.17
C SER A 252 19.02 -8.10 -19.44
N GLY A 253 19.39 -7.20 -20.35
CA GLY A 253 19.95 -7.51 -21.68
C GLY A 253 21.33 -6.97 -21.99
N SER A 254 22.20 -6.69 -21.00
CA SER A 254 23.61 -6.38 -21.26
C SER A 254 24.47 -6.79 -20.07
N GLY A 255 25.07 -7.97 -20.20
CA GLY A 255 26.05 -8.53 -19.29
C GLY A 255 26.34 -9.98 -19.62
#